data_e7ea2c6c82f2023e3fce83ed59b61100
#
_entry.id   e7ea2c6c82f2023e3fce83ed59b61100
#
_cell.length_a   1.000
_cell.length_b   1.000
_cell.length_c   1.000
_cell.angle_alpha   90.00
_cell.angle_beta   90.00
_cell.angle_gamma   90.00
#
_symmetry.space_group_name_H-M   'P 1'
#
loop_
_entity.id
_entity.type
_entity.pdbx_description
1 polymer ?
#
loop_
_entity_poly.entity_id
_entity_poly.type
_entity_poly.pdbx_seq_one_letter_code
_entity_poly.pdbx_strand_id
1 'polypeptide(L)'
;MSTQKMTFSGAVHLLPRSLVALAVTAVMAGCSVTPKAVTADEVRDRVKSDTAKMYVDQAPINAPIAMEEAVARALKYNLDYRLKKMESALAQGLTDYASYDMLPQMVASAGYRSRSNDSGGVSVGILDGEMSERPTTSDERSRTLRGIEFSWNVLDFGVSYYRARQQGDQFLIAEERRRKVVQNLLQDVRAAYWRALGAQRLNAQSDDILQRASLALSRSREAETQKIIPPGLALAYQRALLDATTLLNQRRQDLEFAKRELAALMNVPPGVDFKVAEANETLLPAAPRDVTKLEEMALLQRPELREEDFRKRITSDEARKQMLSMLPGITLNYGRKYDSNIFTYNNNWSEGGVSLAWNLMRLVALPAMKDAQKYQEATDEARRMALSMAILTQTRVSAERYRMALEDFRLADQASQVDTRLAAFTKASVSAKLDSELEAIRTQARAVLGAYQRANAYANAHIAFGRLYNTLGFDPIADDFGNNDLPKLTERVKTHLQATEKDAFALSSNLFGRAASVNVNLAGIQDPVQQVRMKALVTELLGRHHIETNGQDGVPLKLEFASAESNGVEKASWTVKLTDESGKPQQARFATTIPANARSSVYESSLMAALNANLGDIKSWLNVD
;
A
#
# COMPACT_ATOMS: atom_id res chain seq x y z
N MET A 1 -67.71 13.10 -71.15
CA MET A 1 -68.51 12.45 -70.11
C MET A 1 -67.65 12.07 -68.94
N SER A 2 -68.07 12.60 -67.80
CA SER A 2 -67.76 12.26 -66.40
C SER A 2 -66.31 12.12 -66.01
N THR A 3 -65.78 13.24 -65.49
CA THR A 3 -64.60 13.39 -64.70
C THR A 3 -64.95 13.05 -63.24
N GLN A 4 -64.34 12.02 -62.66
CA GLN A 4 -64.43 11.72 -61.25
C GLN A 4 -63.10 12.12 -60.57
N LYS A 5 -63.12 13.28 -59.84
CA LYS A 5 -62.07 13.74 -58.99
C LYS A 5 -62.10 12.95 -57.66
N MET A 6 -61.11 12.11 -57.44
CA MET A 6 -60.84 11.58 -56.10
C MET A 6 -60.03 12.57 -55.32
N THR A 7 -60.66 13.23 -54.41
CA THR A 7 -60.00 14.06 -53.36
C THR A 7 -59.56 13.13 -52.23
N PHE A 8 -58.24 12.86 -52.09
CA PHE A 8 -57.69 12.26 -50.93
C PHE A 8 -57.43 13.39 -49.88
N SER A 9 -58.33 13.49 -48.93
CA SER A 9 -58.19 14.33 -47.77
C SER A 9 -57.27 13.60 -46.77
N GLY A 10 -55.97 13.88 -46.81
CA GLY A 10 -55.01 13.45 -45.79
C GLY A 10 -55.14 14.36 -44.56
N ALA A 11 -55.92 13.98 -43.58
CA ALA A 11 -55.95 14.61 -42.27
C ALA A 11 -54.62 14.34 -41.58
N VAL A 12 -53.65 15.27 -41.70
CA VAL A 12 -52.49 15.35 -40.81
C VAL A 12 -53.03 15.80 -39.47
N HIS A 13 -53.24 14.87 -38.55
CA HIS A 13 -53.52 15.21 -37.15
C HIS A 13 -52.28 15.95 -36.56
N LEU A 14 -52.33 17.27 -36.59
CA LEU A 14 -51.48 18.14 -35.78
C LEU A 14 -51.82 17.84 -34.31
N LEU A 15 -51.00 17.03 -33.66
CA LEU A 15 -51.05 16.88 -32.22
C LEU A 15 -51.07 18.30 -31.61
N PRO A 16 -52.06 18.62 -30.78
CA PRO A 16 -52.20 19.95 -30.22
C PRO A 16 -50.94 20.31 -29.46
N ARG A 17 -50.42 21.50 -29.70
CA ARG A 17 -49.18 22.02 -29.06
C ARG A 17 -49.16 21.82 -27.56
N SER A 18 -50.34 21.74 -26.91
CA SER A 18 -50.54 21.40 -25.51
C SER A 18 -50.10 19.96 -25.14
N LEU A 19 -50.27 18.96 -26.01
CA LEU A 19 -49.83 17.59 -25.75
C LEU A 19 -48.28 17.45 -25.84
N VAL A 20 -47.65 18.17 -26.77
CA VAL A 20 -46.20 18.20 -26.87
C VAL A 20 -45.60 18.95 -25.66
N ALA A 21 -46.19 20.06 -25.24
CA ALA A 21 -45.79 20.78 -24.05
C ALA A 21 -45.96 19.91 -22.78
N LEU A 22 -47.06 19.16 -22.68
CA LEU A 22 -47.28 18.25 -21.55
C LEU A 22 -46.31 17.07 -21.55
N ALA A 23 -45.94 16.53 -22.70
CA ALA A 23 -44.94 15.48 -22.81
C ALA A 23 -43.55 15.98 -22.44
N VAL A 24 -43.16 17.20 -22.84
CA VAL A 24 -41.86 17.81 -22.49
C VAL A 24 -41.80 18.11 -20.99
N THR A 25 -42.87 18.64 -20.40
CA THR A 25 -42.92 18.86 -18.95
C THR A 25 -42.93 17.57 -18.14
N ALA A 26 -43.57 16.51 -18.61
CA ALA A 26 -43.52 15.19 -17.96
C ALA A 26 -42.12 14.54 -18.06
N VAL A 27 -41.40 14.72 -19.14
CA VAL A 27 -40.02 14.25 -19.29
C VAL A 27 -39.04 15.05 -18.41
N MET A 28 -39.24 16.37 -18.29
CA MET A 28 -38.43 17.22 -17.40
C MET A 28 -38.73 16.99 -15.90
N ALA A 29 -39.95 16.65 -15.54
CA ALA A 29 -40.30 16.26 -14.18
C ALA A 29 -39.76 14.88 -13.78
N GLY A 30 -39.56 13.97 -14.76
CA GLY A 30 -38.95 12.64 -14.56
C GLY A 30 -37.44 12.67 -14.36
N CYS A 31 -36.77 13.78 -14.69
CA CYS A 31 -35.30 13.88 -14.58
C CYS A 31 -34.82 14.47 -13.24
N SER A 32 -35.71 14.78 -12.27
CA SER A 32 -35.27 15.21 -10.95
C SER A 32 -34.80 14.00 -10.15
N VAL A 33 -33.48 13.87 -9.95
CA VAL A 33 -32.91 12.88 -9.02
C VAL A 33 -33.13 13.37 -7.60
N THR A 34 -34.12 12.81 -6.93
CA THR A 34 -34.31 13.07 -5.49
C THR A 34 -33.38 12.15 -4.69
N PRO A 35 -32.51 12.69 -3.84
CA PRO A 35 -31.68 11.86 -2.95
C PRO A 35 -32.57 10.96 -2.09
N LYS A 36 -32.40 9.66 -2.16
CA LYS A 36 -33.11 8.70 -1.34
C LYS A 36 -32.32 8.42 -0.09
N ALA A 37 -32.88 8.77 1.07
CA ALA A 37 -32.28 8.45 2.35
C ALA A 37 -32.25 6.92 2.56
N VAL A 38 -31.18 6.42 3.20
CA VAL A 38 -31.05 5.00 3.55
C VAL A 38 -32.14 4.63 4.57
N THR A 39 -32.89 3.59 4.27
CA THR A 39 -33.99 3.14 5.15
C THR A 39 -33.48 2.29 6.32
N ALA A 40 -34.27 2.18 7.38
CA ALA A 40 -33.92 1.35 8.53
C ALA A 40 -33.79 -0.14 8.17
N ASP A 41 -34.54 -0.62 7.19
CA ASP A 41 -34.47 -2.00 6.71
C ASP A 41 -33.18 -2.25 5.92
N GLU A 42 -32.79 -1.34 5.02
CA GLU A 42 -31.49 -1.39 4.33
C GLU A 42 -30.31 -1.40 5.32
N VAL A 43 -30.41 -0.62 6.42
CA VAL A 43 -29.39 -0.64 7.47
C VAL A 43 -29.36 -1.99 8.18
N ARG A 44 -30.52 -2.57 8.52
CA ARG A 44 -30.60 -3.90 9.17
C ARG A 44 -30.02 -5.00 8.29
N ASP A 45 -30.37 -5.01 7.00
CA ASP A 45 -29.88 -5.99 6.04
C ASP A 45 -28.36 -5.87 5.85
N ARG A 46 -27.86 -4.65 5.78
CA ARG A 46 -26.41 -4.41 5.74
C ARG A 46 -25.73 -4.93 7.01
N VAL A 47 -26.22 -4.58 8.19
CA VAL A 47 -25.66 -5.04 9.47
C VAL A 47 -25.63 -6.57 9.54
N LYS A 48 -26.72 -7.22 9.15
CA LYS A 48 -26.80 -8.69 9.10
C LYS A 48 -25.80 -9.30 8.13
N SER A 49 -25.68 -8.72 6.94
CA SER A 49 -24.69 -9.15 5.92
C SER A 49 -23.25 -8.93 6.39
N ASP A 50 -22.95 -7.77 6.95
CA ASP A 50 -21.61 -7.41 7.41
C ASP A 50 -21.18 -8.30 8.58
N THR A 51 -22.06 -8.50 9.57
CA THR A 51 -21.78 -9.38 10.70
C THR A 51 -21.54 -10.82 10.27
N ALA A 52 -22.29 -11.31 9.27
CA ALA A 52 -22.09 -12.66 8.74
C ALA A 52 -20.76 -12.83 8.00
N LYS A 53 -20.30 -11.78 7.29
CA LYS A 53 -19.06 -11.80 6.47
C LYS A 53 -17.80 -11.46 7.26
N MET A 54 -17.94 -10.72 8.36
CA MET A 54 -16.82 -10.13 9.10
C MET A 54 -15.87 -11.21 9.67
N TYR A 55 -16.40 -12.37 10.03
CA TYR A 55 -15.67 -13.44 10.70
C TYR A 55 -15.62 -14.75 9.90
N VAL A 56 -15.89 -14.69 8.60
CA VAL A 56 -15.84 -15.88 7.74
C VAL A 56 -14.42 -16.42 7.62
N ASP A 57 -14.29 -17.74 7.55
CA ASP A 57 -13.03 -18.48 7.34
C ASP A 57 -11.96 -18.30 8.43
N GLN A 58 -12.34 -17.89 9.64
CA GLN A 58 -11.43 -17.79 10.76
C GLN A 58 -11.01 -19.18 11.26
N ALA A 59 -9.69 -19.41 11.33
CA ALA A 59 -9.17 -20.63 11.92
C ALA A 59 -9.46 -20.65 13.43
N PRO A 60 -9.97 -21.77 13.99
CA PRO A 60 -10.26 -21.88 15.42
C PRO A 60 -9.00 -21.68 16.26
N ILE A 61 -9.18 -21.18 17.49
CA ILE A 61 -8.10 -21.00 18.47
C ILE A 61 -8.14 -22.22 19.41
N ASN A 62 -7.25 -23.18 19.18
CA ASN A 62 -7.21 -24.44 19.94
C ASN A 62 -6.05 -24.48 20.95
N ALA A 63 -5.15 -23.53 20.91
CA ALA A 63 -3.97 -23.45 21.77
C ALA A 63 -3.68 -21.98 22.13
N PRO A 64 -2.85 -21.72 23.16
CA PRO A 64 -2.39 -20.37 23.45
C PRO A 64 -1.68 -19.75 22.24
N ILE A 65 -2.02 -18.51 21.92
CA ILE A 65 -1.56 -17.79 20.73
C ILE A 65 -0.14 -17.27 20.96
N ALA A 66 0.82 -17.68 20.12
CA ALA A 66 2.17 -17.13 20.10
C ALA A 66 2.21 -15.80 19.34
N MET A 67 3.28 -15.00 19.52
CA MET A 67 3.47 -13.71 18.84
C MET A 67 3.37 -13.87 17.32
N GLU A 68 4.05 -14.86 16.77
CA GLU A 68 4.12 -15.16 15.35
C GLU A 68 2.74 -15.51 14.77
N GLU A 69 1.95 -16.27 15.55
CA GLU A 69 0.58 -16.60 15.18
C GLU A 69 -0.34 -15.38 15.27
N ALA A 70 -0.17 -14.53 16.30
CA ALA A 70 -0.95 -13.29 16.41
C ALA A 70 -0.71 -12.37 15.21
N VAL A 71 0.54 -12.22 14.80
CA VAL A 71 0.91 -11.46 13.60
C VAL A 71 0.34 -12.12 12.34
N ALA A 72 0.48 -13.44 12.19
CA ALA A 72 -0.05 -14.18 11.05
C ALA A 72 -1.58 -14.05 10.94
N ARG A 73 -2.31 -14.15 12.06
CA ARG A 73 -3.76 -13.93 12.11
C ARG A 73 -4.12 -12.49 11.73
N ALA A 74 -3.40 -11.51 12.24
CA ALA A 74 -3.62 -10.12 11.89
C ALA A 74 -3.40 -9.88 10.38
N LEU A 75 -2.33 -10.37 9.79
CA LEU A 75 -2.07 -10.27 8.35
C LEU A 75 -3.11 -11.00 7.49
N LYS A 76 -3.69 -12.09 7.99
CA LYS A 76 -4.68 -12.87 7.25
C LYS A 76 -6.10 -12.31 7.38
N TYR A 77 -6.48 -11.83 8.55
CA TYR A 77 -7.87 -11.54 8.90
C TYR A 77 -8.17 -10.08 9.20
N ASN A 78 -7.16 -9.23 9.42
CA ASN A 78 -7.39 -7.81 9.70
C ASN A 78 -8.07 -7.12 8.52
N LEU A 79 -9.18 -6.43 8.80
CA LEU A 79 -10.03 -5.84 7.76
C LEU A 79 -9.39 -4.59 7.14
N ASP A 80 -8.64 -3.80 7.90
CA ASP A 80 -7.95 -2.60 7.38
C ASP A 80 -6.83 -2.99 6.42
N TYR A 81 -6.06 -4.02 6.76
CA TYR A 81 -5.05 -4.56 5.84
C TYR A 81 -5.69 -5.14 4.58
N ARG A 82 -6.79 -5.89 4.73
CA ARG A 82 -7.54 -6.44 3.60
C ARG A 82 -8.08 -5.34 2.70
N LEU A 83 -8.58 -4.23 3.27
CA LEU A 83 -9.00 -3.05 2.51
C LEU A 83 -7.85 -2.50 1.67
N LYS A 84 -6.67 -2.29 2.27
CA LYS A 84 -5.50 -1.76 1.53
C LYS A 84 -5.02 -2.70 0.44
N LYS A 85 -5.11 -4.01 0.66
CA LYS A 85 -4.83 -5.01 -0.38
C LYS A 85 -5.82 -4.90 -1.56
N MET A 86 -7.10 -4.68 -1.28
CA MET A 86 -8.11 -4.48 -2.33
C MET A 86 -7.94 -3.14 -3.06
N GLU A 87 -7.57 -2.07 -2.34
CA GLU A 87 -7.24 -0.77 -2.95
C GLU A 87 -6.05 -0.88 -3.92
N SER A 88 -5.01 -1.63 -3.56
CA SER A 88 -3.87 -1.90 -4.42
C SER A 88 -4.27 -2.72 -5.66
N ALA A 89 -5.05 -3.78 -5.49
CA ALA A 89 -5.56 -4.58 -6.60
C ALA A 89 -6.48 -3.75 -7.54
N LEU A 90 -7.29 -2.85 -6.97
CA LEU A 90 -8.10 -1.91 -7.76
C LEU A 90 -7.20 -0.97 -8.57
N ALA A 91 -6.17 -0.40 -7.94
CA ALA A 91 -5.25 0.51 -8.62
C ALA A 91 -4.49 -0.19 -9.77
N GLN A 92 -4.11 -1.47 -9.58
CA GLN A 92 -3.55 -2.29 -10.65
C GLN A 92 -4.55 -2.50 -11.79
N GLY A 93 -5.78 -2.90 -11.48
CA GLY A 93 -6.83 -3.06 -12.49
C GLY A 93 -7.15 -1.78 -13.27
N LEU A 94 -7.09 -0.62 -12.59
CA LEU A 94 -7.23 0.68 -13.26
C LEU A 94 -6.03 1.01 -14.16
N THR A 95 -4.83 0.57 -13.80
CA THR A 95 -3.63 0.70 -14.65
C THR A 95 -3.77 -0.15 -15.91
N ASP A 96 -4.22 -1.40 -15.76
CA ASP A 96 -4.49 -2.29 -16.89
C ASP A 96 -5.59 -1.71 -17.80
N TYR A 97 -6.69 -1.23 -17.20
CA TYR A 97 -7.77 -0.57 -17.94
C TYR A 97 -7.28 0.66 -18.71
N ALA A 98 -6.52 1.54 -18.08
CA ALA A 98 -5.99 2.75 -18.71
C ALA A 98 -5.07 2.45 -19.91
N SER A 99 -4.45 1.26 -19.97
CA SER A 99 -3.65 0.85 -21.12
C SER A 99 -4.48 0.66 -22.40
N TYR A 100 -5.77 0.31 -22.28
CA TYR A 100 -6.69 0.19 -23.41
C TYR A 100 -7.05 1.54 -24.02
N ASP A 101 -6.94 2.65 -23.27
CA ASP A 101 -7.17 4.01 -23.81
C ASP A 101 -6.12 4.41 -24.88
N MET A 102 -5.00 3.68 -24.96
CA MET A 102 -3.99 3.87 -26.02
C MET A 102 -4.40 3.21 -27.35
N LEU A 103 -5.38 2.32 -27.34
CA LEU A 103 -5.80 1.61 -28.53
C LEU A 103 -6.64 2.52 -29.42
N PRO A 104 -6.63 2.27 -30.74
CA PRO A 104 -7.52 2.93 -31.65
C PRO A 104 -8.99 2.65 -31.30
N GLN A 105 -9.85 3.63 -31.55
CA GLN A 105 -11.29 3.47 -31.38
C GLN A 105 -11.90 2.77 -32.57
N MET A 106 -12.78 1.80 -32.34
CA MET A 106 -13.58 1.16 -33.35
C MET A 106 -15.06 1.33 -33.00
N VAL A 107 -15.76 2.07 -33.83
CA VAL A 107 -17.17 2.41 -33.60
C VAL A 107 -18.05 1.75 -34.68
N ALA A 108 -18.96 0.89 -34.27
CA ALA A 108 -20.04 0.40 -35.12
C ALA A 108 -21.24 1.33 -34.96
N SER A 109 -21.77 1.82 -36.05
CA SER A 109 -22.94 2.68 -36.09
C SER A 109 -24.06 2.10 -36.95
N ALA A 110 -25.29 2.24 -36.50
CA ALA A 110 -26.47 1.96 -37.27
C ALA A 110 -27.52 3.03 -37.00
N GLY A 111 -28.10 3.57 -38.04
CA GLY A 111 -29.08 4.63 -37.94
C GLY A 111 -30.15 4.53 -38.99
N TYR A 112 -31.35 4.98 -38.64
CA TYR A 112 -32.44 5.19 -39.57
C TYR A 112 -32.76 6.68 -39.60
N ARG A 113 -32.75 7.26 -40.81
CA ARG A 113 -33.09 8.67 -41.03
C ARG A 113 -34.34 8.77 -41.84
N SER A 114 -35.30 9.54 -41.38
CA SER A 114 -36.55 9.81 -42.11
C SER A 114 -36.86 11.30 -42.11
N ARG A 115 -37.34 11.80 -43.22
CA ARG A 115 -37.80 13.19 -43.44
C ARG A 115 -39.28 13.19 -43.81
N SER A 116 -39.97 14.23 -43.42
CA SER A 116 -41.40 14.41 -43.76
C SER A 116 -41.63 14.86 -45.21
N ASN A 117 -40.58 15.33 -45.89
CA ASN A 117 -40.64 15.82 -47.29
C ASN A 117 -39.39 15.40 -48.06
N ASP A 118 -39.41 15.55 -49.38
CA ASP A 118 -38.25 15.30 -50.23
C ASP A 118 -37.15 16.32 -50.00
N SER A 119 -35.89 15.91 -50.13
CA SER A 119 -34.71 16.79 -50.01
C SER A 119 -34.32 17.42 -51.35
N GLY A 120 -35.32 17.85 -52.11
CA GLY A 120 -35.07 18.43 -53.44
C GLY A 120 -34.50 19.84 -53.40
N GLY A 121 -33.73 20.15 -54.38
CA GLY A 121 -33.16 21.48 -54.61
C GLY A 121 -33.20 21.86 -56.11
N VAL A 122 -33.06 23.12 -56.37
CA VAL A 122 -32.82 23.66 -57.71
C VAL A 122 -31.36 24.05 -57.81
N SER A 123 -30.75 23.90 -58.96
CA SER A 123 -29.38 24.33 -59.24
C SER A 123 -29.38 25.59 -60.10
N VAL A 124 -28.38 26.40 -59.91
CA VAL A 124 -28.14 27.61 -60.73
C VAL A 124 -26.91 27.35 -61.60
N GLY A 125 -27.02 27.58 -62.89
CA GLY A 125 -25.91 27.45 -63.80
C GLY A 125 -24.81 28.48 -63.45
N ILE A 126 -23.57 28.04 -63.34
CA ILE A 126 -22.46 28.91 -62.93
C ILE A 126 -22.11 29.93 -64.02
N LEU A 127 -22.32 29.57 -65.28
CA LEU A 127 -21.92 30.39 -66.41
C LEU A 127 -23.06 31.32 -66.92
N ASP A 128 -24.31 30.88 -66.84
CA ASP A 128 -25.46 31.58 -67.40
C ASP A 128 -26.37 32.19 -66.30
N GLY A 129 -26.17 31.79 -65.05
CA GLY A 129 -27.01 32.23 -63.93
C GLY A 129 -28.44 31.70 -63.97
N GLU A 130 -28.77 30.81 -64.91
CA GLU A 130 -30.11 30.28 -65.05
C GLU A 130 -30.44 29.25 -63.97
N MET A 131 -31.64 29.32 -63.41
CA MET A 131 -32.13 28.42 -62.38
C MET A 131 -32.83 27.23 -63.04
N SER A 132 -32.52 26.02 -62.58
CA SER A 132 -33.21 24.84 -63.09
C SER A 132 -34.72 24.87 -62.74
N GLU A 133 -35.57 24.82 -63.73
CA GLU A 133 -37.03 24.93 -63.58
C GLU A 133 -37.65 23.76 -62.79
N ARG A 134 -36.96 22.61 -62.72
CA ARG A 134 -37.44 21.41 -62.07
C ARG A 134 -36.55 21.04 -60.88
N PRO A 135 -37.12 20.98 -59.66
CA PRO A 135 -36.38 20.47 -58.51
C PRO A 135 -35.98 19.01 -58.70
N THR A 136 -34.75 18.70 -58.33
CA THR A 136 -34.25 17.31 -58.36
C THR A 136 -33.89 16.88 -56.95
N THR A 137 -33.95 15.58 -56.68
CA THR A 137 -33.54 14.99 -55.42
C THR A 137 -32.53 13.86 -55.68
N SER A 138 -31.54 13.76 -54.79
CA SER A 138 -30.56 12.67 -54.77
C SER A 138 -30.58 11.91 -53.44
N ASP A 139 -31.58 12.22 -52.60
CA ASP A 139 -31.76 11.57 -51.30
C ASP A 139 -33.17 11.00 -51.16
N GLU A 140 -33.28 9.76 -50.68
CA GLU A 140 -34.55 9.19 -50.25
C GLU A 140 -35.07 9.85 -48.97
N ARG A 141 -36.41 9.88 -48.82
CA ARG A 141 -37.05 10.34 -47.57
C ARG A 141 -36.64 9.50 -46.37
N SER A 142 -36.43 8.21 -46.57
CA SER A 142 -36.12 7.27 -45.51
C SER A 142 -34.96 6.39 -45.93
N ARG A 143 -33.89 6.37 -45.15
CA ARG A 143 -32.71 5.56 -45.42
C ARG A 143 -32.07 4.98 -44.16
N THR A 144 -31.45 3.83 -44.33
CA THR A 144 -30.68 3.16 -43.30
C THR A 144 -29.19 3.40 -43.55
N LEU A 145 -28.52 3.88 -42.52
CA LEU A 145 -27.09 4.10 -42.52
C LEU A 145 -26.45 3.06 -41.60
N ARG A 146 -25.39 2.40 -42.04
CA ARG A 146 -24.60 1.48 -41.20
C ARG A 146 -23.14 1.72 -41.48
N GLY A 147 -22.32 1.55 -40.45
CA GLY A 147 -20.88 1.71 -40.63
C GLY A 147 -20.09 1.08 -39.50
N ILE A 148 -18.87 0.71 -39.82
CA ILE A 148 -17.82 0.41 -38.86
C ILE A 148 -16.69 1.38 -39.21
N GLU A 149 -16.29 2.16 -38.23
CA GLU A 149 -15.24 3.17 -38.37
C GLU A 149 -14.13 2.92 -37.34
N PHE A 150 -12.92 2.85 -37.82
CA PHE A 150 -11.71 2.80 -37.05
C PHE A 150 -11.12 4.20 -37.06
N SER A 151 -10.84 4.73 -35.88
CA SER A 151 -10.27 6.06 -35.70
C SER A 151 -9.10 6.00 -34.72
N TRP A 152 -8.00 6.58 -35.10
CA TRP A 152 -6.82 6.70 -34.24
C TRP A 152 -6.22 8.09 -34.32
N ASN A 153 -6.21 8.77 -33.18
CA ASN A 153 -5.57 10.07 -33.06
C ASN A 153 -4.19 9.87 -32.41
N VAL A 154 -3.13 10.26 -33.11
CA VAL A 154 -1.74 10.09 -32.65
C VAL A 154 -1.46 10.96 -31.42
N LEU A 155 -2.09 12.13 -31.31
CA LEU A 155 -1.97 12.99 -30.13
C LEU A 155 -2.65 12.35 -28.92
N ASP A 156 -3.85 11.77 -29.11
CA ASP A 156 -4.58 11.09 -28.04
C ASP A 156 -3.83 9.85 -27.55
N PHE A 157 -3.11 9.15 -28.43
CA PHE A 157 -2.20 8.07 -28.01
C PHE A 157 -1.13 8.58 -27.05
N GLY A 158 -0.45 9.71 -27.37
CA GLY A 158 0.54 10.31 -26.49
C GLY A 158 -0.02 10.76 -25.13
N VAL A 159 -1.21 11.34 -25.14
CA VAL A 159 -1.94 11.75 -23.92
C VAL A 159 -2.35 10.53 -23.09
N SER A 160 -2.87 9.49 -23.73
CA SER A 160 -3.28 8.23 -23.08
C SER A 160 -2.08 7.46 -22.53
N TYR A 161 -0.92 7.50 -23.19
CA TYR A 161 0.31 6.91 -22.66
C TYR A 161 0.70 7.52 -21.31
N TYR A 162 0.73 8.88 -21.21
CA TYR A 162 1.03 9.53 -19.94
C TYR A 162 -0.06 9.28 -18.89
N ARG A 163 -1.32 9.15 -19.28
CA ARG A 163 -2.42 8.77 -18.37
C ARG A 163 -2.21 7.36 -17.82
N ALA A 164 -1.91 6.37 -18.65
CA ALA A 164 -1.63 5.01 -18.22
C ALA A 164 -0.42 4.95 -17.28
N ARG A 165 0.64 5.71 -17.57
CA ARG A 165 1.81 5.83 -16.72
C ARG A 165 1.49 6.45 -15.36
N GLN A 166 0.67 7.50 -15.32
CA GLN A 166 0.17 8.09 -14.08
C GLN A 166 -0.63 7.07 -13.24
N GLN A 167 -1.46 6.22 -13.88
CA GLN A 167 -2.16 5.14 -13.18
C GLN A 167 -1.19 4.10 -12.62
N GLY A 168 -0.13 3.76 -13.35
CA GLY A 168 0.95 2.91 -12.84
C GLY A 168 1.62 3.49 -11.58
N ASP A 169 1.89 4.80 -11.56
CA ASP A 169 2.41 5.45 -10.35
C ASP A 169 1.39 5.51 -9.21
N GLN A 170 0.07 5.62 -9.50
CA GLN A 170 -0.98 5.49 -8.48
C GLN A 170 -1.02 4.08 -7.86
N PHE A 171 -0.80 3.03 -8.66
CA PHE A 171 -0.63 1.68 -8.14
C PHE A 171 0.56 1.57 -7.18
N LEU A 172 1.73 2.14 -7.55
CA LEU A 172 2.91 2.15 -6.67
C LEU A 172 2.65 2.91 -5.37
N ILE A 173 1.91 4.02 -5.41
CA ILE A 173 1.45 4.74 -4.21
C ILE A 173 0.56 3.85 -3.34
N ALA A 174 -0.36 3.10 -3.92
CA ALA A 174 -1.23 2.19 -3.18
C ALA A 174 -0.41 1.08 -2.49
N GLU A 175 0.64 0.57 -3.14
CA GLU A 175 1.56 -0.42 -2.57
C GLU A 175 2.36 0.16 -1.38
N GLU A 176 2.91 1.37 -1.48
CA GLU A 176 3.61 2.00 -0.36
C GLU A 176 2.67 2.26 0.84
N ARG A 177 1.41 2.62 0.58
CA ARG A 177 0.39 2.75 1.62
C ARG A 177 0.05 1.40 2.26
N ARG A 178 -0.03 0.32 1.47
CA ARG A 178 -0.21 -1.03 1.98
C ARG A 178 0.95 -1.43 2.89
N ARG A 179 2.21 -1.17 2.48
CA ARG A 179 3.41 -1.41 3.30
C ARG A 179 3.32 -0.68 4.65
N LYS A 180 2.92 0.59 4.64
CA LYS A 180 2.76 1.38 5.86
C LYS A 180 1.74 0.78 6.82
N VAL A 181 0.61 0.28 6.30
CA VAL A 181 -0.41 -0.39 7.13
C VAL A 181 0.13 -1.68 7.73
N VAL A 182 0.91 -2.48 6.99
CA VAL A 182 1.56 -3.69 7.53
C VAL A 182 2.53 -3.34 8.67
N GLN A 183 3.37 -2.32 8.50
CA GLN A 183 4.30 -1.85 9.53
C GLN A 183 3.55 -1.44 10.81
N ASN A 184 2.47 -0.68 10.68
CA ASN A 184 1.66 -0.24 11.81
C ASN A 184 0.96 -1.42 12.48
N LEU A 185 0.34 -2.31 11.70
CA LEU A 185 -0.37 -3.49 12.20
C LEU A 185 0.56 -4.40 13.01
N LEU A 186 1.77 -4.66 12.51
CA LEU A 186 2.77 -5.44 13.22
C LEU A 186 3.15 -4.78 14.56
N GLN A 187 3.33 -3.47 14.55
CA GLN A 187 3.63 -2.70 15.76
C GLN A 187 2.50 -2.78 16.79
N ASP A 188 1.25 -2.65 16.33
CA ASP A 188 0.07 -2.68 17.21
C ASP A 188 -0.14 -4.09 17.79
N VAL A 189 0.04 -5.14 16.99
CA VAL A 189 -0.02 -6.53 17.45
C VAL A 189 1.06 -6.81 18.49
N ARG A 190 2.31 -6.38 18.25
CA ARG A 190 3.41 -6.52 19.20
C ARG A 190 3.09 -5.82 20.53
N ALA A 191 2.58 -4.61 20.45
CA ALA A 191 2.20 -3.82 21.63
C ALA A 191 1.09 -4.51 22.44
N ALA A 192 0.02 -4.95 21.80
CA ALA A 192 -1.09 -5.62 22.44
C ALA A 192 -0.68 -6.99 23.02
N TYR A 193 0.14 -7.76 22.29
CA TYR A 193 0.64 -9.06 22.72
C TYR A 193 1.47 -8.97 24.00
N TRP A 194 2.48 -8.11 24.06
CA TRP A 194 3.35 -7.98 25.25
C TRP A 194 2.58 -7.46 26.46
N ARG A 195 1.62 -6.54 26.27
CA ARG A 195 0.72 -6.10 27.35
C ARG A 195 -0.15 -7.24 27.88
N ALA A 196 -0.74 -8.01 26.97
CA ALA A 196 -1.60 -9.14 27.35
C ALA A 196 -0.80 -10.24 28.07
N LEU A 197 0.40 -10.59 27.60
CA LEU A 197 1.28 -11.58 28.22
C LEU A 197 1.71 -11.16 29.63
N GLY A 198 2.18 -9.92 29.78
CA GLY A 198 2.61 -9.39 31.08
C GLY A 198 1.48 -9.41 32.12
N ALA A 199 0.28 -9.01 31.71
CA ALA A 199 -0.89 -9.04 32.58
C ALA A 199 -1.37 -10.47 32.88
N GLN A 200 -1.35 -11.39 31.91
CA GLN A 200 -1.76 -12.79 32.08
C GLN A 200 -0.88 -13.51 33.12
N ARG A 201 0.43 -13.32 33.10
CA ARG A 201 1.38 -13.94 34.04
C ARG A 201 1.07 -13.63 35.50
N LEU A 202 0.57 -12.44 35.77
CA LEU A 202 0.38 -11.93 37.13
C LEU A 202 -1.06 -12.09 37.63
N ASN A 203 -1.97 -12.53 36.77
CA ASN A 203 -3.39 -12.62 37.12
C ASN A 203 -3.64 -13.63 38.29
N ALA A 204 -3.06 -14.84 38.22
CA ALA A 204 -3.21 -15.86 39.25
C ALA A 204 -2.66 -15.39 40.61
N GLN A 205 -1.52 -14.68 40.63
CA GLN A 205 -0.95 -14.12 41.85
C GLN A 205 -1.82 -12.99 42.41
N SER A 206 -2.39 -12.18 41.55
CA SER A 206 -3.32 -11.12 41.93
C SER A 206 -4.59 -11.65 42.55
N ASP A 207 -5.16 -12.74 42.00
CA ASP A 207 -6.38 -13.38 42.51
C ASP A 207 -6.17 -13.93 43.92
N ASP A 208 -5.04 -14.59 44.21
CA ASP A 208 -4.71 -15.07 45.57
C ASP A 208 -4.62 -13.92 46.59
N ILE A 209 -3.93 -12.84 46.22
CA ILE A 209 -3.81 -11.67 47.11
C ILE A 209 -5.14 -10.98 47.31
N LEU A 210 -5.99 -10.87 46.28
CA LEU A 210 -7.33 -10.27 46.38
C LEU A 210 -8.23 -11.07 47.33
N GLN A 211 -8.18 -12.40 47.27
CA GLN A 211 -8.93 -13.27 48.21
C GLN A 211 -8.45 -13.08 49.66
N ARG A 212 -7.16 -13.10 49.90
CA ARG A 212 -6.59 -12.86 51.23
C ARG A 212 -6.87 -11.47 51.76
N ALA A 213 -6.75 -10.45 50.91
CA ALA A 213 -7.07 -9.07 51.30
C ALA A 213 -8.55 -8.89 51.65
N SER A 214 -9.47 -9.55 50.90
CA SER A 214 -10.90 -9.55 51.18
C SER A 214 -11.20 -10.20 52.55
N LEU A 215 -10.58 -11.34 52.82
CA LEU A 215 -10.73 -12.03 54.11
C LEU A 215 -10.16 -11.20 55.27
N ALA A 216 -8.98 -10.59 55.10
CA ALA A 216 -8.38 -9.72 56.10
C ALA A 216 -9.22 -8.45 56.36
N LEU A 217 -9.84 -7.88 55.30
CA LEU A 217 -10.77 -6.78 55.43
C LEU A 217 -12.02 -7.14 56.25
N SER A 218 -12.61 -8.30 55.99
CA SER A 218 -13.75 -8.83 56.76
C SER A 218 -13.41 -9.01 58.23
N ARG A 219 -12.30 -9.69 58.52
CA ARG A 219 -11.80 -9.88 59.88
C ARG A 219 -11.50 -8.57 60.62
N SER A 220 -10.95 -7.58 59.91
CA SER A 220 -10.69 -6.27 60.51
C SER A 220 -11.94 -5.51 60.90
N ARG A 221 -13.00 -5.59 60.07
CA ARG A 221 -14.28 -4.98 60.38
C ARG A 221 -14.97 -5.66 61.58
N GLU A 222 -14.86 -6.99 61.66
CA GLU A 222 -15.36 -7.73 62.78
C GLU A 222 -14.63 -7.36 64.10
N ALA A 223 -13.29 -7.31 64.08
CA ALA A 223 -12.46 -6.90 65.23
C ALA A 223 -12.72 -5.46 65.67
N GLU A 224 -13.02 -4.53 64.74
CA GLU A 224 -13.42 -3.16 65.02
C GLU A 224 -14.79 -3.17 65.74
N THR A 225 -15.78 -3.89 65.21
CA THR A 225 -17.13 -3.98 65.75
C THR A 225 -17.13 -4.57 67.19
N GLN A 226 -16.26 -5.57 67.39
CA GLN A 226 -16.09 -6.24 68.69
C GLN A 226 -15.17 -5.44 69.64
N LYS A 227 -14.68 -4.24 69.23
CA LYS A 227 -13.76 -3.37 69.99
C LYS A 227 -12.46 -4.08 70.45
N ILE A 228 -11.99 -5.07 69.67
CA ILE A 228 -10.74 -5.79 69.96
C ILE A 228 -9.51 -4.95 69.65
N ILE A 229 -9.63 -4.05 68.65
CA ILE A 229 -8.57 -3.14 68.23
C ILE A 229 -9.05 -1.69 68.25
N PRO A 230 -8.18 -0.68 68.50
CA PRO A 230 -8.56 0.71 68.42
C PRO A 230 -9.15 1.08 67.05
N PRO A 231 -10.26 1.86 67.01
CA PRO A 231 -10.93 2.17 65.73
C PRO A 231 -10.00 2.84 64.67
N GLY A 232 -9.16 3.75 65.11
CA GLY A 232 -8.19 4.43 64.19
C GLY A 232 -7.21 3.46 63.52
N LEU A 233 -6.75 2.45 64.27
CA LEU A 233 -5.85 1.42 63.76
C LEU A 233 -6.58 0.50 62.77
N ALA A 234 -7.84 0.08 63.13
CA ALA A 234 -8.66 -0.71 62.28
C ALA A 234 -8.97 -0.03 60.94
N LEU A 235 -9.34 1.26 60.99
CA LEU A 235 -9.66 2.04 59.78
C LEU A 235 -8.41 2.25 58.90
N ALA A 236 -7.25 2.51 59.49
CA ALA A 236 -5.99 2.64 58.73
C ALA A 236 -5.63 1.31 58.02
N TYR A 237 -5.84 0.18 58.69
CA TYR A 237 -5.66 -1.17 58.15
C TYR A 237 -6.63 -1.47 56.98
N GLN A 238 -7.93 -1.20 57.20
CA GLN A 238 -8.95 -1.35 56.16
C GLN A 238 -8.67 -0.48 54.93
N ARG A 239 -8.23 0.75 55.16
CA ARG A 239 -7.86 1.67 54.04
C ARG A 239 -6.70 1.12 53.23
N ALA A 240 -5.65 0.63 53.85
CA ALA A 240 -4.49 0.06 53.17
C ALA A 240 -4.85 -1.20 52.34
N LEU A 241 -5.75 -2.05 52.87
CA LEU A 241 -6.27 -3.22 52.10
C LEU A 241 -7.11 -2.79 50.91
N LEU A 242 -8.00 -1.80 51.08
CA LEU A 242 -8.83 -1.27 49.99
C LEU A 242 -7.99 -0.63 48.90
N ASP A 243 -6.94 0.13 49.25
CA ASP A 243 -6.05 0.72 48.26
C ASP A 243 -5.31 -0.36 47.45
N ALA A 244 -4.78 -1.40 48.12
CA ALA A 244 -4.16 -2.54 47.45
C ALA A 244 -5.13 -3.30 46.54
N THR A 245 -6.35 -3.55 47.03
CA THR A 245 -7.42 -4.21 46.27
C THR A 245 -7.82 -3.41 45.04
N THR A 246 -8.00 -2.11 45.18
CA THR A 246 -8.35 -1.20 44.06
C THR A 246 -7.30 -1.25 42.97
N LEU A 247 -6.03 -1.16 43.36
CA LEU A 247 -4.91 -1.15 42.42
C LEU A 247 -4.76 -2.48 41.69
N LEU A 248 -4.90 -3.61 42.38
CA LEU A 248 -4.88 -4.95 41.77
C LEU A 248 -6.06 -5.16 40.80
N ASN A 249 -7.25 -4.71 41.15
CA ASN A 249 -8.41 -4.74 40.25
C ASN A 249 -8.21 -3.91 38.99
N GLN A 250 -7.61 -2.73 39.09
CA GLN A 250 -7.24 -1.92 37.91
C GLN A 250 -6.32 -2.72 36.97
N ARG A 251 -5.32 -3.41 37.52
CA ARG A 251 -4.40 -4.22 36.71
C ARG A 251 -5.09 -5.40 36.04
N ARG A 252 -6.07 -6.01 36.69
CA ARG A 252 -6.89 -7.05 36.07
C ARG A 252 -7.71 -6.52 34.88
N GLN A 253 -8.27 -5.31 35.01
CA GLN A 253 -8.96 -4.67 33.88
C GLN A 253 -8.01 -4.39 32.70
N ASP A 254 -6.78 -3.98 32.97
CA ASP A 254 -5.77 -3.76 31.92
C ASP A 254 -5.53 -5.03 31.08
N LEU A 255 -5.56 -6.24 31.69
CA LEU A 255 -5.48 -7.51 30.97
C LEU A 255 -6.65 -7.69 29.99
N GLU A 256 -7.88 -7.51 30.48
CA GLU A 256 -9.05 -7.68 29.63
C GLU A 256 -9.03 -6.71 28.44
N PHE A 257 -8.64 -5.47 28.64
CA PHE A 257 -8.50 -4.51 27.56
C PHE A 257 -7.40 -4.89 26.57
N ALA A 258 -6.24 -5.31 27.02
CA ALA A 258 -5.14 -5.75 26.15
C ALA A 258 -5.52 -6.99 25.32
N LYS A 259 -6.25 -7.95 25.92
CA LYS A 259 -6.76 -9.12 25.18
C LYS A 259 -7.81 -8.72 24.14
N ARG A 260 -8.72 -7.77 24.45
CA ARG A 260 -9.72 -7.28 23.49
C ARG A 260 -9.07 -6.51 22.33
N GLU A 261 -8.06 -5.71 22.63
CA GLU A 261 -7.28 -5.01 21.61
C GLU A 261 -6.58 -6.01 20.68
N LEU A 262 -5.91 -7.00 21.24
CA LEU A 262 -5.27 -8.06 20.45
C LEU A 262 -6.30 -8.86 19.61
N ALA A 263 -7.47 -9.19 20.21
CA ALA A 263 -8.55 -9.85 19.49
C ALA A 263 -9.04 -9.03 18.28
N ALA A 264 -9.21 -7.71 18.46
CA ALA A 264 -9.63 -6.81 17.38
C ALA A 264 -8.60 -6.77 16.24
N LEU A 265 -7.29 -6.70 16.57
CA LEU A 265 -6.23 -6.71 15.57
C LEU A 265 -6.18 -8.01 14.77
N MET A 266 -6.44 -9.14 15.42
CA MET A 266 -6.53 -10.46 14.79
C MET A 266 -7.89 -10.73 14.13
N ASN A 267 -8.84 -9.79 14.23
CA ASN A 267 -10.25 -9.94 13.82
C ASN A 267 -10.96 -11.15 14.47
N VAL A 268 -10.62 -11.48 15.73
CA VAL A 268 -11.28 -12.55 16.46
C VAL A 268 -12.68 -12.10 16.91
N PRO A 269 -13.73 -12.95 16.77
CA PRO A 269 -15.09 -12.59 17.15
C PRO A 269 -15.19 -12.16 18.63
N PRO A 270 -15.98 -11.13 18.96
CA PRO A 270 -16.23 -10.74 20.35
C PRO A 270 -16.77 -11.92 21.17
N GLY A 271 -16.24 -12.11 22.38
CA GLY A 271 -16.68 -13.19 23.27
C GLY A 271 -15.87 -14.48 23.18
N VAL A 272 -15.02 -14.65 22.17
CA VAL A 272 -14.07 -15.78 22.14
C VAL A 272 -12.96 -15.49 23.15
N ASP A 273 -12.82 -16.38 24.14
CA ASP A 273 -11.70 -16.32 25.09
C ASP A 273 -10.50 -17.09 24.54
N PHE A 274 -9.31 -16.57 24.77
CA PHE A 274 -8.05 -17.19 24.39
C PHE A 274 -6.96 -16.85 25.40
N LYS A 275 -5.92 -17.65 25.41
CA LYS A 275 -4.70 -17.38 26.18
C LYS A 275 -3.58 -16.98 25.23
N VAL A 276 -2.70 -16.13 25.72
CA VAL A 276 -1.45 -15.79 25.06
C VAL A 276 -0.41 -16.83 25.45
N ALA A 277 0.38 -17.31 24.50
CA ALA A 277 1.43 -18.28 24.77
C ALA A 277 2.54 -17.65 25.64
N GLU A 278 3.09 -18.44 26.53
CA GLU A 278 4.27 -18.02 27.30
C GLU A 278 5.46 -17.82 26.34
N ALA A 279 6.05 -16.67 26.40
CA ALA A 279 7.27 -16.33 25.66
C ALA A 279 8.39 -16.01 26.66
N ASN A 280 9.58 -16.52 26.38
CA ASN A 280 10.76 -16.10 27.14
C ASN A 280 11.04 -14.63 26.87
N GLU A 281 11.48 -13.91 27.89
CA GLU A 281 11.92 -12.54 27.72
C GLU A 281 13.19 -12.53 26.83
N THR A 282 13.08 -11.88 25.70
CA THR A 282 14.23 -11.66 24.80
C THR A 282 15.04 -10.46 25.28
N LEU A 283 16.34 -10.51 25.07
CA LEU A 283 17.19 -9.34 25.32
C LEU A 283 16.78 -8.22 24.36
N LEU A 284 16.58 -7.03 24.91
CA LEU A 284 16.32 -5.85 24.12
C LEU A 284 17.65 -5.31 23.55
N PRO A 285 17.70 -4.93 22.26
CA PRO A 285 18.89 -4.29 21.69
C PRO A 285 19.30 -3.05 22.45
N ALA A 286 20.58 -2.75 22.49
CA ALA A 286 21.06 -1.49 23.07
C ALA A 286 20.50 -0.27 22.30
N ALA A 287 20.36 0.86 22.99
CA ALA A 287 19.93 2.10 22.33
C ALA A 287 20.98 2.54 21.29
N PRO A 288 20.55 2.98 20.09
CA PRO A 288 21.46 3.44 19.05
C PRO A 288 22.32 4.62 19.53
N ARG A 289 23.62 4.57 19.24
CA ARG A 289 24.55 5.66 19.61
C ARG A 289 24.58 6.79 18.58
N ASP A 290 24.42 6.45 17.29
CA ASP A 290 24.48 7.39 16.17
C ASP A 290 23.09 7.61 15.57
N VAL A 291 22.43 8.66 16.03
CA VAL A 291 21.09 9.03 15.54
C VAL A 291 21.13 9.57 14.12
N THR A 292 22.26 10.15 13.69
CA THR A 292 22.39 10.74 12.34
C THR A 292 22.26 9.67 11.25
N LYS A 293 22.86 8.51 11.46
CA LYS A 293 22.72 7.37 10.54
C LYS A 293 21.30 6.82 10.51
N LEU A 294 20.60 6.80 11.65
CA LEU A 294 19.18 6.43 11.68
C LEU A 294 18.32 7.41 10.87
N GLU A 295 18.63 8.70 10.93
CA GLU A 295 17.96 9.74 10.14
C GLU A 295 18.15 9.51 8.65
N GLU A 296 19.37 9.24 8.20
CA GLU A 296 19.68 8.95 6.81
C GLU A 296 18.90 7.71 6.31
N MET A 297 18.90 6.63 7.10
CA MET A 297 18.12 5.44 6.76
C MET A 297 16.63 5.72 6.64
N ALA A 298 16.08 6.45 7.59
CA ALA A 298 14.67 6.82 7.57
C ALA A 298 14.32 7.57 6.27
N LEU A 299 15.18 8.51 5.84
CA LEU A 299 14.98 9.24 4.58
C LEU A 299 15.07 8.34 3.34
N LEU A 300 15.89 7.29 3.37
CA LEU A 300 16.03 6.37 2.25
C LEU A 300 14.90 5.34 2.13
N GLN A 301 14.33 4.91 3.26
CA GLN A 301 13.46 3.72 3.27
C GLN A 301 11.99 4.00 3.53
N ARG A 302 11.64 5.18 4.03
CA ARG A 302 10.26 5.50 4.41
C ARG A 302 9.28 5.45 3.23
N PRO A 303 8.18 4.68 3.36
CA PRO A 303 7.14 4.59 2.33
C PRO A 303 6.54 5.95 1.97
N GLU A 304 6.42 6.86 2.93
CA GLU A 304 5.83 8.17 2.72
C GLU A 304 6.66 9.05 1.77
N LEU A 305 8.00 8.96 1.80
CA LEU A 305 8.86 9.69 0.87
C LEU A 305 8.79 9.09 -0.53
N ARG A 306 8.76 7.75 -0.63
CA ARG A 306 8.55 7.07 -1.92
C ARG A 306 7.19 7.42 -2.53
N GLU A 307 6.14 7.51 -1.72
CA GLU A 307 4.82 8.00 -2.17
C GLU A 307 4.94 9.41 -2.77
N GLU A 308 5.70 10.31 -2.12
CA GLU A 308 5.88 11.68 -2.62
C GLU A 308 6.71 11.73 -3.91
N ASP A 309 7.72 10.85 -4.06
CA ASP A 309 8.48 10.71 -5.30
C ASP A 309 7.59 10.24 -6.47
N PHE A 310 6.68 9.29 -6.23
CA PHE A 310 5.70 8.87 -7.23
C PHE A 310 4.71 9.99 -7.57
N ARG A 311 4.25 10.77 -6.58
CA ARG A 311 3.41 11.95 -6.82
C ARG A 311 4.09 12.98 -7.69
N LYS A 312 5.38 13.27 -7.43
CA LYS A 312 6.17 14.15 -8.27
C LYS A 312 6.25 13.66 -9.71
N ARG A 313 6.38 12.34 -9.95
CA ARG A 313 6.34 11.78 -11.31
C ARG A 313 4.98 11.98 -11.95
N ILE A 314 3.88 11.75 -11.24
CA ILE A 314 2.52 12.00 -11.72
C ILE A 314 2.35 13.47 -12.13
N THR A 315 2.80 14.41 -11.30
CA THR A 315 2.74 15.85 -11.59
C THR A 315 3.56 16.21 -12.82
N SER A 316 4.78 15.66 -12.96
CA SER A 316 5.63 15.86 -14.14
C SER A 316 4.99 15.31 -15.42
N ASP A 317 4.36 14.13 -15.33
CA ASP A 317 3.67 13.53 -16.48
C ASP A 317 2.38 14.28 -16.82
N GLU A 318 1.69 14.88 -15.83
CA GLU A 318 0.56 15.77 -16.07
C GLU A 318 0.97 17.01 -16.87
N ALA A 319 2.10 17.64 -16.52
CA ALA A 319 2.65 18.76 -17.27
C ALA A 319 3.00 18.37 -18.72
N ARG A 320 3.62 17.19 -18.92
CA ARG A 320 3.92 16.67 -20.27
C ARG A 320 2.65 16.40 -21.07
N LYS A 321 1.65 15.80 -20.45
CA LYS A 321 0.33 15.56 -21.06
C LYS A 321 -0.34 16.86 -21.51
N GLN A 322 -0.28 17.90 -20.67
CA GLN A 322 -0.81 19.22 -21.01
C GLN A 322 -0.04 19.87 -22.16
N MET A 323 1.31 19.77 -22.17
CA MET A 323 2.12 20.25 -23.29
C MET A 323 1.78 19.53 -24.61
N LEU A 324 1.66 18.19 -24.57
CA LEU A 324 1.24 17.41 -25.74
C LEU A 324 -0.12 17.85 -26.25
N SER A 325 -1.09 18.11 -25.37
CA SER A 325 -2.43 18.54 -25.77
C SER A 325 -2.49 19.89 -26.49
N MET A 326 -1.38 20.65 -26.53
CA MET A 326 -1.23 21.90 -27.29
C MET A 326 -0.75 21.67 -28.73
N LEU A 327 -0.24 20.48 -29.04
CA LEU A 327 0.20 20.14 -30.39
C LEU A 327 -0.98 19.85 -31.30
N PRO A 328 -0.80 19.91 -32.63
CA PRO A 328 -1.84 19.51 -33.59
C PRO A 328 -2.13 18.01 -33.47
N GLY A 329 -3.40 17.64 -33.43
CA GLY A 329 -3.85 16.26 -33.49
C GLY A 329 -3.90 15.77 -34.93
N ILE A 330 -3.25 14.63 -35.20
CA ILE A 330 -3.35 13.91 -36.47
C ILE A 330 -4.26 12.73 -36.25
N THR A 331 -5.40 12.71 -36.93
CA THR A 331 -6.35 11.60 -36.85
C THR A 331 -6.31 10.80 -38.14
N LEU A 332 -6.07 9.51 -37.98
CA LEU A 332 -6.20 8.51 -39.03
C LEU A 332 -7.57 7.85 -38.88
N ASN A 333 -8.37 7.87 -39.93
CA ASN A 333 -9.66 7.21 -39.94
C ASN A 333 -9.76 6.28 -41.15
N TYR A 334 -10.37 5.14 -40.91
CA TYR A 334 -10.71 4.16 -41.96
C TYR A 334 -12.04 3.52 -41.58
N GLY A 335 -12.95 3.50 -42.55
CA GLY A 335 -14.27 2.93 -42.28
C GLY A 335 -14.88 2.21 -43.50
N ARG A 336 -15.79 1.33 -43.19
CA ARG A 336 -16.69 0.75 -44.17
C ARG A 336 -18.10 1.22 -43.87
N LYS A 337 -18.75 1.84 -44.89
CA LYS A 337 -20.07 2.46 -44.77
C LYS A 337 -21.05 1.85 -45.72
N TYR A 338 -22.30 1.86 -45.33
CA TYR A 338 -23.46 1.43 -46.11
C TYR A 338 -24.54 2.49 -45.97
N ASP A 339 -25.13 2.89 -47.12
CA ASP A 339 -26.29 3.75 -47.20
C ASP A 339 -27.32 3.09 -48.13
N SER A 340 -28.58 2.89 -47.66
CA SER A 340 -29.64 2.30 -48.44
C SER A 340 -30.22 3.22 -49.51
N ASN A 341 -29.70 4.46 -49.68
CA ASN A 341 -30.19 5.43 -50.65
C ASN A 341 -30.10 4.90 -52.07
N ILE A 342 -31.25 4.74 -52.76
CA ILE A 342 -31.35 4.20 -54.13
C ILE A 342 -30.68 5.11 -55.17
N PHE A 343 -30.51 6.38 -54.90
CA PHE A 343 -29.83 7.31 -55.79
C PHE A 343 -28.30 7.23 -55.72
N THR A 344 -27.76 6.46 -54.77
CA THR A 344 -26.33 6.23 -54.65
C THR A 344 -25.90 5.07 -55.53
N TYR A 345 -24.92 5.29 -56.43
CA TYR A 345 -24.45 4.27 -57.36
C TYR A 345 -23.89 3.03 -56.66
N ASN A 346 -23.15 3.21 -55.57
CA ASN A 346 -22.65 2.15 -54.69
C ASN A 346 -23.17 2.35 -53.26
N ASN A 347 -23.96 1.41 -52.77
CA ASN A 347 -24.49 1.45 -51.42
C ASN A 347 -23.47 1.08 -50.33
N ASN A 348 -22.36 0.47 -50.76
CA ASN A 348 -21.26 0.05 -49.86
C ASN A 348 -19.96 0.64 -50.37
N TRP A 349 -19.21 1.28 -49.47
CA TRP A 349 -17.87 1.78 -49.80
C TRP A 349 -16.96 1.72 -48.60
N SER A 350 -15.65 1.74 -48.82
CA SER A 350 -14.64 1.98 -47.83
C SER A 350 -14.09 3.39 -48.04
N GLU A 351 -13.88 4.10 -46.96
CA GLU A 351 -13.26 5.40 -46.98
C GLU A 351 -12.15 5.46 -45.93
N GLY A 352 -11.08 6.17 -46.23
CA GLY A 352 -9.99 6.42 -45.34
C GLY A 352 -9.49 7.86 -45.49
N GLY A 353 -9.05 8.41 -44.42
CA GLY A 353 -8.59 9.80 -44.41
C GLY A 353 -7.57 10.07 -43.34
N VAL A 354 -6.82 11.16 -43.53
CA VAL A 354 -5.92 11.76 -42.56
C VAL A 354 -6.40 13.18 -42.35
N SER A 355 -6.68 13.53 -41.11
CA SER A 355 -7.06 14.90 -40.76
C SER A 355 -6.13 15.46 -39.72
N LEU A 356 -5.81 16.75 -39.82
CA LEU A 356 -5.01 17.53 -38.87
C LEU A 356 -5.89 18.63 -38.30
N ALA A 357 -6.02 18.61 -36.96
CA ALA A 357 -6.72 19.68 -36.25
C ALA A 357 -5.81 20.30 -35.20
N TRP A 358 -5.78 21.63 -35.17
CA TRP A 358 -4.95 22.37 -34.24
C TRP A 358 -5.72 23.48 -33.55
N ASN A 359 -5.80 23.43 -32.22
CA ASN A 359 -6.40 24.53 -31.46
C ASN A 359 -5.33 25.57 -31.11
N LEU A 360 -5.15 26.56 -32.00
CA LEU A 360 -4.15 27.61 -31.84
C LEU A 360 -4.37 28.48 -30.59
N MET A 361 -5.61 28.59 -30.10
CA MET A 361 -5.92 29.37 -28.90
C MET A 361 -5.29 28.78 -27.64
N ARG A 362 -5.02 27.48 -27.62
CA ARG A 362 -4.30 26.84 -26.50
C ARG A 362 -2.86 27.33 -26.35
N LEU A 363 -2.24 27.81 -27.44
CA LEU A 363 -0.88 28.36 -27.37
C LEU A 363 -0.81 29.68 -26.58
N VAL A 364 -1.89 30.45 -26.54
CA VAL A 364 -1.97 31.67 -25.74
C VAL A 364 -1.89 31.37 -24.23
N ALA A 365 -2.33 30.20 -23.81
CA ALA A 365 -2.27 29.79 -22.42
C ALA A 365 -0.88 29.24 -21.98
N LEU A 366 0.05 29.05 -22.91
CA LEU A 366 1.37 28.44 -22.64
C LEU A 366 2.17 29.16 -21.53
N PRO A 367 2.26 30.51 -21.46
CA PRO A 367 2.97 31.17 -20.36
C PRO A 367 2.34 30.88 -19.00
N ALA A 368 1.02 31.04 -18.89
CA ALA A 368 0.31 30.77 -17.63
C ALA A 368 0.45 29.30 -17.18
N MET A 369 0.47 28.35 -18.13
CA MET A 369 0.70 26.95 -17.84
C MET A 369 2.12 26.70 -17.30
N LYS A 370 3.16 27.32 -17.90
CA LYS A 370 4.54 27.22 -17.43
C LYS A 370 4.70 27.79 -16.02
N ASP A 371 4.07 28.92 -15.74
CA ASP A 371 4.08 29.51 -14.41
C ASP A 371 3.38 28.60 -13.38
N ALA A 372 2.21 28.06 -13.73
CA ALA A 372 1.50 27.10 -12.88
C ALA A 372 2.36 25.85 -12.60
N GLN A 373 3.05 25.30 -13.61
CA GLN A 373 3.96 24.17 -13.45
C GLN A 373 5.13 24.52 -12.51
N LYS A 374 5.74 25.68 -12.66
CA LYS A 374 6.82 26.14 -11.77
C LYS A 374 6.37 26.22 -10.31
N TYR A 375 5.18 26.77 -10.06
CA TYR A 375 4.62 26.82 -8.70
C TYR A 375 4.26 25.43 -8.18
N GLN A 376 3.80 24.52 -9.04
CA GLN A 376 3.53 23.14 -8.67
C GLN A 376 4.82 22.41 -8.27
N GLU A 377 5.88 22.53 -9.05
CA GLU A 377 7.20 21.95 -8.73
C GLU A 377 7.75 22.48 -7.41
N ALA A 378 7.64 23.79 -7.16
CA ALA A 378 8.03 24.40 -5.91
C ALA A 378 7.18 23.89 -4.71
N THR A 379 5.89 23.66 -4.94
CA THR A 379 4.97 23.10 -3.94
C THR A 379 5.34 21.66 -3.60
N ASP A 380 5.62 20.83 -4.60
CA ASP A 380 6.02 19.43 -4.41
C ASP A 380 7.37 19.35 -3.68
N GLU A 381 8.32 20.23 -4.00
CA GLU A 381 9.59 20.32 -3.30
C GLU A 381 9.41 20.74 -1.82
N ALA A 382 8.61 21.77 -1.57
CA ALA A 382 8.32 22.25 -0.21
C ALA A 382 7.63 21.15 0.63
N ARG A 383 6.70 20.41 0.04
CA ARG A 383 6.02 19.28 0.69
C ARG A 383 7.01 18.18 1.05
N ARG A 384 7.88 17.79 0.12
CA ARG A 384 8.92 16.79 0.36
C ARG A 384 9.87 17.22 1.47
N MET A 385 10.32 18.48 1.50
CA MET A 385 11.18 19.00 2.56
C MET A 385 10.48 19.00 3.92
N ALA A 386 9.22 19.42 3.97
CA ALA A 386 8.42 19.40 5.20
C ALA A 386 8.24 17.97 5.73
N LEU A 387 7.96 17.01 4.84
CA LEU A 387 7.85 15.59 5.18
C LEU A 387 9.19 15.03 5.66
N SER A 388 10.30 15.34 4.99
CA SER A 388 11.64 14.94 5.41
C SER A 388 11.98 15.45 6.81
N MET A 389 11.68 16.72 7.10
CA MET A 389 11.89 17.28 8.44
C MET A 389 11.03 16.59 9.51
N ALA A 390 9.77 16.27 9.18
CA ALA A 390 8.91 15.51 10.09
C ALA A 390 9.47 14.11 10.38
N ILE A 391 10.01 13.44 9.37
CA ILE A 391 10.64 12.11 9.49
C ILE A 391 11.89 12.19 10.38
N LEU A 392 12.78 13.15 10.15
CA LEU A 392 13.96 13.36 10.98
C LEU A 392 13.56 13.56 12.44
N THR A 393 12.59 14.43 12.70
CA THR A 393 12.07 14.67 14.05
C THR A 393 11.49 13.40 14.68
N GLN A 394 10.69 12.64 13.94
CA GLN A 394 10.11 11.38 14.43
C GLN A 394 11.20 10.35 14.76
N THR A 395 12.26 10.28 13.96
CA THR A 395 13.38 9.36 14.17
C THR A 395 14.11 9.70 15.47
N ARG A 396 14.45 10.96 15.70
CA ARG A 396 15.07 11.42 16.95
C ARG A 396 14.20 11.14 18.17
N VAL A 397 12.92 11.52 18.08
CA VAL A 397 11.96 11.29 19.19
C VAL A 397 11.80 9.80 19.47
N SER A 398 11.76 8.95 18.44
CA SER A 398 11.61 7.49 18.60
C SER A 398 12.87 6.87 19.22
N ALA A 399 14.05 7.30 18.82
CA ALA A 399 15.32 6.85 19.40
C ALA A 399 15.43 7.22 20.87
N GLU A 400 15.06 8.46 21.23
CA GLU A 400 15.08 8.93 22.61
C GLU A 400 14.03 8.22 23.47
N ARG A 401 12.82 8.00 22.95
CA ARG A 401 11.79 7.21 23.65
C ARG A 401 12.24 5.79 23.92
N TYR A 402 12.95 5.17 22.98
CA TYR A 402 13.49 3.83 23.19
C TYR A 402 14.56 3.82 24.29
N ARG A 403 15.48 4.79 24.28
CA ARG A 403 16.49 4.95 25.32
C ARG A 403 15.87 5.11 26.71
N MET A 404 14.86 5.98 26.83
CA MET A 404 14.12 6.17 28.09
C MET A 404 13.39 4.90 28.54
N ALA A 405 12.74 4.20 27.61
CA ALA A 405 12.01 2.96 27.94
C ALA A 405 12.94 1.83 28.42
N LEU A 406 14.17 1.74 27.91
CA LEU A 406 15.19 0.81 28.43
C LEU A 406 15.59 1.15 29.85
N GLU A 407 15.76 2.44 30.16
CA GLU A 407 16.10 2.89 31.51
C GLU A 407 14.95 2.64 32.50
N ASP A 408 13.71 2.94 32.09
CA ASP A 408 12.51 2.65 32.88
C ASP A 408 12.40 1.15 33.19
N PHE A 409 12.66 0.29 32.18
CA PHE A 409 12.66 -1.16 32.39
C PHE A 409 13.75 -1.58 33.38
N ARG A 410 14.98 -1.06 33.28
CA ARG A 410 16.07 -1.36 34.17
C ARG A 410 15.74 -0.99 35.64
N LEU A 411 15.15 0.18 35.86
CA LEU A 411 14.74 0.65 37.19
C LEU A 411 13.58 -0.20 37.74
N ALA A 412 12.57 -0.52 36.89
CA ALA A 412 11.44 -1.35 37.29
C ALA A 412 11.88 -2.80 37.63
N ASP A 413 12.86 -3.35 36.90
CA ASP A 413 13.45 -4.66 37.20
C ASP A 413 14.14 -4.69 38.55
N GLN A 414 15.00 -3.69 38.85
CA GLN A 414 15.66 -3.56 40.14
C GLN A 414 14.64 -3.41 41.28
N ALA A 415 13.62 -2.56 41.13
CA ALA A 415 12.56 -2.38 42.11
C ALA A 415 11.78 -3.68 42.37
N SER A 416 11.38 -4.39 41.33
CA SER A 416 10.68 -5.67 41.44
C SER A 416 11.51 -6.74 42.16
N GLN A 417 12.82 -6.80 41.92
CA GLN A 417 13.71 -7.71 42.64
C GLN A 417 13.78 -7.40 44.14
N VAL A 418 13.81 -6.13 44.51
CA VAL A 418 13.81 -5.68 45.92
C VAL A 418 12.48 -6.02 46.59
N ASP A 419 11.36 -5.67 45.94
CA ASP A 419 10.01 -5.95 46.47
C ASP A 419 9.75 -7.48 46.62
N THR A 420 10.24 -8.31 45.71
CA THR A 420 10.14 -9.77 45.79
C THR A 420 10.94 -10.30 46.99
N ARG A 421 12.18 -9.82 47.24
CA ARG A 421 12.98 -10.21 48.38
C ARG A 421 12.34 -9.75 49.70
N LEU A 422 11.77 -8.54 49.72
CA LEU A 422 11.07 -8.01 50.91
C LEU A 422 9.83 -8.86 51.23
N ALA A 423 9.03 -9.21 50.25
CA ALA A 423 7.85 -10.06 50.45
C ALA A 423 8.25 -11.47 50.98
N ALA A 424 9.32 -12.04 50.44
CA ALA A 424 9.84 -13.34 50.94
C ALA A 424 10.32 -13.24 52.38
N PHE A 425 11.06 -12.19 52.74
CA PHE A 425 11.51 -11.92 54.10
C PHE A 425 10.33 -11.78 55.06
N THR A 426 9.35 -10.93 54.76
CA THR A 426 8.18 -10.67 55.60
C THR A 426 7.34 -11.95 55.77
N LYS A 427 7.18 -12.75 54.71
CA LYS A 427 6.49 -14.04 54.78
C LYS A 427 7.17 -14.99 55.75
N ALA A 428 8.49 -15.07 55.76
CA ALA A 428 9.28 -15.85 56.71
C ALA A 428 9.13 -15.32 58.15
N SER A 429 9.18 -13.97 58.35
CA SER A 429 8.98 -13.32 59.64
C SER A 429 7.61 -13.60 60.24
N VAL A 430 6.54 -13.56 59.45
CA VAL A 430 5.19 -13.95 59.90
C VAL A 430 5.13 -15.42 60.33
N SER A 431 5.79 -16.30 59.56
CA SER A 431 5.87 -17.72 59.90
C SER A 431 6.61 -17.93 61.26
N ALA A 432 7.56 -17.09 61.59
CA ALA A 432 8.28 -17.07 62.87
C ALA A 432 7.54 -16.28 63.96
N LYS A 433 6.35 -15.78 63.72
CA LYS A 433 5.53 -14.91 64.60
C LYS A 433 6.23 -13.59 65.00
N LEU A 434 7.12 -13.08 64.17
CA LEU A 434 7.84 -11.82 64.38
C LEU A 434 7.16 -10.62 63.71
N ASP A 435 6.26 -10.90 62.77
CA ASP A 435 5.53 -9.88 61.96
C ASP A 435 4.05 -10.20 61.87
N SER A 436 3.22 -9.23 61.41
CA SER A 436 1.79 -9.37 61.24
C SER A 436 1.39 -9.90 59.89
N GLU A 437 0.27 -10.63 59.78
CA GLU A 437 -0.31 -11.06 58.51
C GLU A 437 -0.62 -9.86 57.56
N LEU A 438 -0.95 -8.69 58.17
CA LEU A 438 -1.13 -7.44 57.40
C LEU A 438 0.15 -7.06 56.63
N GLU A 439 1.29 -7.06 57.27
CA GLU A 439 2.54 -6.67 56.65
C GLU A 439 2.94 -7.66 55.55
N ALA A 440 2.65 -8.94 55.73
CA ALA A 440 2.80 -9.94 54.66
C ALA A 440 1.90 -9.64 53.46
N ILE A 441 0.63 -9.31 53.68
CA ILE A 441 -0.31 -8.97 52.59
C ILE A 441 0.17 -7.70 51.86
N ARG A 442 0.58 -6.67 52.59
CA ARG A 442 1.10 -5.39 52.03
C ARG A 442 2.35 -5.62 51.19
N THR A 443 3.34 -6.33 51.71
CA THR A 443 4.59 -6.58 50.98
C THR A 443 4.40 -7.49 49.79
N GLN A 444 3.50 -8.51 49.85
CA GLN A 444 3.14 -9.33 48.71
C GLN A 444 2.36 -8.56 47.64
N ALA A 445 1.38 -7.73 48.04
CA ALA A 445 0.69 -6.87 47.12
C ALA A 445 1.67 -5.91 46.40
N ARG A 446 2.62 -5.35 47.14
CA ARG A 446 3.67 -4.51 46.55
C ARG A 446 4.58 -5.26 45.59
N ALA A 447 4.95 -6.52 45.90
CA ALA A 447 5.75 -7.35 45.02
C ALA A 447 5.02 -7.68 43.69
N VAL A 448 3.71 -7.98 43.75
CA VAL A 448 2.90 -8.19 42.55
C VAL A 448 2.79 -6.90 41.74
N LEU A 449 2.60 -5.76 42.38
CA LEU A 449 2.56 -4.47 41.70
C LEU A 449 3.89 -4.13 41.03
N GLY A 450 5.01 -4.37 41.75
CA GLY A 450 6.37 -4.22 41.19
C GLY A 450 6.60 -5.11 39.98
N ALA A 451 6.14 -6.36 40.06
CA ALA A 451 6.19 -7.28 38.91
C ALA A 451 5.31 -6.82 37.73
N TYR A 452 4.14 -6.22 38.00
CA TYR A 452 3.32 -5.58 36.98
C TYR A 452 4.01 -4.37 36.33
N GLN A 453 4.62 -3.50 37.14
CA GLN A 453 5.35 -2.36 36.63
C GLN A 453 6.53 -2.78 35.77
N ARG A 454 7.27 -3.80 36.20
CA ARG A 454 8.35 -4.41 35.43
C ARG A 454 7.87 -4.98 34.09
N ALA A 455 6.77 -5.77 34.10
CA ALA A 455 6.20 -6.35 32.88
C ALA A 455 5.70 -5.25 31.91
N ASN A 456 5.08 -4.20 32.42
CA ASN A 456 4.68 -3.04 31.61
C ASN A 456 5.88 -2.27 31.04
N ALA A 457 6.92 -2.05 31.85
CA ALA A 457 8.14 -1.39 31.38
C ALA A 457 8.83 -2.22 30.28
N TYR A 458 8.89 -3.54 30.44
CA TYR A 458 9.37 -4.44 29.40
C TYR A 458 8.54 -4.36 28.11
N ALA A 459 7.21 -4.42 28.23
CA ALA A 459 6.32 -4.24 27.09
C ALA A 459 6.50 -2.88 26.41
N ASN A 460 6.62 -1.80 27.19
CA ASN A 460 6.86 -0.45 26.68
C ASN A 460 8.19 -0.33 25.95
N ALA A 461 9.24 -0.99 26.45
CA ALA A 461 10.53 -1.03 25.77
C ALA A 461 10.45 -1.75 24.42
N HIS A 462 9.73 -2.88 24.34
CA HIS A 462 9.43 -3.55 23.07
C HIS A 462 8.59 -2.70 22.11
N ILE A 463 7.60 -1.97 22.64
CA ILE A 463 6.78 -1.04 21.86
C ILE A 463 7.65 0.11 21.32
N ALA A 464 8.49 0.68 22.15
CA ALA A 464 9.38 1.78 21.75
C ALA A 464 10.41 1.32 20.72
N PHE A 465 10.98 0.12 20.89
CA PHE A 465 11.83 -0.53 19.89
C PHE A 465 11.11 -0.71 18.54
N GLY A 466 9.93 -1.31 18.56
CA GLY A 466 9.16 -1.51 17.35
C GLY A 466 8.75 -0.21 16.66
N ARG A 467 8.46 0.85 17.44
CA ARG A 467 8.19 2.20 16.88
C ARG A 467 9.43 2.80 16.23
N LEU A 468 10.59 2.66 16.85
CA LEU A 468 11.86 3.09 16.25
C LEU A 468 12.08 2.37 14.93
N TYR A 469 11.92 1.05 14.90
CA TYR A 469 12.06 0.22 13.71
C TYR A 469 11.09 0.63 12.59
N ASN A 470 9.81 0.83 12.93
CA ASN A 470 8.81 1.34 11.99
C ASN A 470 9.17 2.75 11.46
N THR A 471 9.73 3.60 12.34
CA THR A 471 10.15 4.96 11.97
C THR A 471 11.30 4.95 10.96
N LEU A 472 12.16 3.94 10.97
CA LEU A 472 13.23 3.76 9.99
C LEU A 472 12.73 3.26 8.64
N GLY A 473 11.49 2.85 8.52
CA GLY A 473 10.91 2.38 7.27
C GLY A 473 11.26 0.95 6.90
N PHE A 474 11.85 0.19 7.82
CA PHE A 474 12.13 -1.22 7.59
C PHE A 474 10.84 -2.01 7.41
N ASP A 475 10.82 -2.86 6.39
CA ASP A 475 9.76 -3.83 6.19
C ASP A 475 10.08 -5.09 7.00
N PRO A 476 9.39 -5.27 8.14
CA PRO A 476 9.54 -6.53 8.85
C PRO A 476 9.00 -7.71 8.06
N ILE A 477 8.26 -7.46 6.98
CA ILE A 477 7.60 -8.47 6.17
C ILE A 477 7.60 -8.00 4.71
N ALA A 478 8.57 -8.45 3.94
CA ALA A 478 8.90 -7.89 2.63
C ALA A 478 7.90 -8.20 1.51
N ASP A 479 7.08 -9.27 1.58
CA ASP A 479 6.32 -9.76 0.43
C ASP A 479 4.83 -10.00 0.69
N ASP A 480 4.06 -10.01 -0.41
CA ASP A 480 2.68 -10.50 -0.40
C ASP A 480 2.65 -11.96 0.04
N PHE A 481 2.11 -12.20 1.23
CA PHE A 481 1.99 -13.54 1.81
C PHE A 481 1.04 -14.47 1.06
N GLY A 482 0.42 -14.00 -0.03
CA GLY A 482 -0.49 -14.78 -0.84
C GLY A 482 -1.66 -15.37 -0.02
N ASN A 483 -2.30 -16.38 -0.59
CA ASN A 483 -3.40 -17.12 0.05
C ASN A 483 -2.85 -18.31 0.86
N ASN A 484 -1.85 -18.08 1.71
CA ASN A 484 -1.21 -19.14 2.50
C ASN A 484 -2.10 -19.60 3.67
N ASP A 485 -2.05 -20.89 3.97
CA ASP A 485 -2.63 -21.43 5.21
C ASP A 485 -1.98 -20.81 6.44
N LEU A 486 -2.76 -20.61 7.51
CA LEU A 486 -2.29 -19.98 8.73
C LEU A 486 -0.99 -20.59 9.29
N PRO A 487 -0.80 -21.92 9.34
CA PRO A 487 0.45 -22.52 9.83
C PRO A 487 1.67 -22.13 9.00
N LYS A 488 1.56 -22.14 7.66
CA LYS A 488 2.67 -21.72 6.77
C LYS A 488 2.98 -20.25 6.92
N LEU A 489 1.95 -19.43 7.05
CA LEU A 489 2.11 -17.99 7.28
C LEU A 489 2.80 -17.74 8.62
N THR A 490 2.41 -18.45 9.68
CA THR A 490 3.02 -18.35 11.01
C THR A 490 4.52 -18.67 10.98
N GLU A 491 4.92 -19.74 10.28
CA GLU A 491 6.33 -20.10 10.17
C GLU A 491 7.14 -19.07 9.38
N ARG A 492 6.60 -18.52 8.30
CA ARG A 492 7.24 -17.43 7.55
C ARG A 492 7.39 -16.17 8.41
N VAL A 493 6.34 -15.80 9.14
CA VAL A 493 6.40 -14.66 10.07
C VAL A 493 7.47 -14.90 11.13
N LYS A 494 7.55 -16.09 11.71
CA LYS A 494 8.55 -16.46 12.71
C LYS A 494 9.97 -16.29 12.18
N THR A 495 10.25 -16.88 11.01
CA THR A 495 11.57 -16.76 10.35
C THR A 495 11.94 -15.30 10.14
N HIS A 496 10.97 -14.50 9.70
CA HIS A 496 11.18 -13.08 9.42
C HIS A 496 11.40 -12.25 10.68
N LEU A 497 10.62 -12.48 11.74
CA LEU A 497 10.81 -11.80 13.03
C LEU A 497 12.18 -12.14 13.64
N GLN A 498 12.63 -13.39 13.52
CA GLN A 498 13.96 -13.80 13.98
C GLN A 498 15.09 -13.14 13.18
N ALA A 499 14.94 -13.01 11.87
CA ALA A 499 15.89 -12.27 11.04
C ALA A 499 15.93 -10.80 11.45
N THR A 500 14.76 -10.16 11.60
CA THR A 500 14.64 -8.78 12.05
C THR A 500 15.29 -8.52 13.40
N GLU A 501 15.15 -9.45 14.37
CA GLU A 501 15.82 -9.36 15.67
C GLU A 501 17.33 -9.45 15.53
N LYS A 502 17.85 -10.37 14.73
CA LYS A 502 19.29 -10.48 14.45
C LYS A 502 19.83 -9.21 13.81
N ASP A 503 19.14 -8.66 12.83
CA ASP A 503 19.51 -7.43 12.15
C ASP A 503 19.48 -6.23 13.12
N ALA A 504 18.49 -6.15 14.01
CA ALA A 504 18.43 -5.13 15.04
C ALA A 504 19.60 -5.20 16.01
N PHE A 505 20.07 -6.42 16.37
CA PHE A 505 21.26 -6.60 17.17
C PHE A 505 22.54 -6.24 16.38
N ALA A 506 22.61 -6.59 15.10
CA ALA A 506 23.70 -6.19 14.22
C ALA A 506 23.75 -4.67 14.01
N LEU A 507 22.60 -4.00 13.91
CA LEU A 507 22.46 -2.54 13.85
C LEU A 507 22.95 -1.84 15.14
N SER A 508 22.87 -2.51 16.28
CA SER A 508 23.42 -1.98 17.54
C SER A 508 24.92 -2.15 17.66
N SER A 509 25.50 -3.13 17.00
CA SER A 509 26.93 -3.46 17.07
C SER A 509 27.76 -2.92 15.90
N ASN A 510 27.19 -2.88 14.68
CA ASN A 510 27.84 -2.38 13.48
C ASN A 510 26.84 -1.57 12.67
N LEU A 511 26.88 -0.27 12.85
CA LEU A 511 26.06 0.66 12.10
C LEU A 511 26.36 0.55 10.61
N PHE A 512 25.38 0.01 9.88
CA PHE A 512 25.21 0.09 8.45
C PHE A 512 26.39 -0.38 7.61
N GLY A 513 26.27 -1.55 7.04
CA GLY A 513 26.92 -1.83 5.78
C GLY A 513 26.72 -0.61 4.88
N ARG A 514 27.78 -0.02 4.36
CA ARG A 514 27.73 1.03 3.33
C ARG A 514 26.74 0.55 2.28
N ALA A 515 25.88 1.43 1.77
CA ALA A 515 25.15 1.14 0.55
C ALA A 515 26.16 0.54 -0.40
N ALA A 516 25.97 -0.74 -0.81
CA ALA A 516 26.99 -1.39 -1.59
C ALA A 516 27.15 -0.59 -2.87
N SER A 517 28.26 0.07 -3.00
CA SER A 517 28.60 0.82 -4.20
C SER A 517 29.53 -0.02 -5.03
N VAL A 518 29.23 -0.19 -6.30
CA VAL A 518 30.06 -0.93 -7.24
C VAL A 518 30.51 -0.05 -8.39
N ASN A 519 31.78 -0.21 -8.78
CA ASN A 519 32.31 0.42 -9.98
C ASN A 519 32.23 -0.58 -11.13
N VAL A 520 31.27 -0.36 -12.04
CA VAL A 520 30.99 -1.26 -13.16
C VAL A 520 32.04 -1.09 -14.26
N ASN A 521 32.76 -2.16 -14.55
CA ASN A 521 33.72 -2.25 -15.65
C ASN A 521 33.29 -3.36 -16.62
N LEU A 522 33.01 -2.99 -17.87
CA LEU A 522 32.67 -3.92 -18.95
C LEU A 522 33.90 -4.19 -19.79
N ALA A 523 34.31 -5.45 -19.85
CA ALA A 523 35.47 -5.89 -20.66
C ALA A 523 35.03 -6.89 -21.76
N GLY A 524 35.73 -6.89 -22.89
CA GLY A 524 35.47 -7.79 -24.02
C GLY A 524 34.47 -7.28 -25.05
N ILE A 525 33.94 -6.06 -24.91
CA ILE A 525 33.07 -5.40 -25.90
C ILE A 525 33.89 -4.31 -26.59
N GLN A 526 33.98 -4.37 -27.91
CA GLN A 526 34.82 -3.44 -28.69
C GLN A 526 34.09 -2.16 -29.09
N ASP A 527 32.75 -2.17 -29.21
CA ASP A 527 31.95 -1.02 -29.59
C ASP A 527 31.70 -0.09 -28.41
N PRO A 528 32.17 1.17 -28.43
CA PRO A 528 31.99 2.13 -27.35
C PRO A 528 30.52 2.50 -27.11
N VAL A 529 29.69 2.55 -28.15
CA VAL A 529 28.26 2.89 -28.04
C VAL A 529 27.52 1.77 -27.32
N GLN A 530 27.86 0.53 -27.65
CA GLN A 530 27.30 -0.65 -26.99
C GLN A 530 27.74 -0.75 -25.53
N GLN A 531 29.01 -0.43 -25.22
CA GLN A 531 29.47 -0.36 -23.82
C GLN A 531 28.66 0.65 -22.98
N VAL A 532 28.41 1.85 -23.50
CA VAL A 532 27.63 2.88 -22.79
C VAL A 532 26.20 2.41 -22.53
N ARG A 533 25.54 1.81 -23.51
CA ARG A 533 24.17 1.28 -23.36
C ARG A 533 24.13 0.15 -22.34
N MET A 534 25.04 -0.80 -22.43
CA MET A 534 25.11 -1.93 -21.49
C MET A 534 25.41 -1.45 -20.07
N LYS A 535 26.29 -0.47 -19.91
CA LYS A 535 26.59 0.12 -18.61
C LYS A 535 25.34 0.80 -18.02
N ALA A 536 24.54 1.48 -18.83
CA ALA A 536 23.28 2.08 -18.40
C ALA A 536 22.28 1.02 -17.93
N LEU A 537 22.14 -0.09 -18.67
CA LEU A 537 21.26 -1.21 -18.28
C LEU A 537 21.71 -1.88 -16.97
N VAL A 538 23.02 -2.09 -16.79
CA VAL A 538 23.58 -2.62 -15.54
C VAL A 538 23.31 -1.67 -14.38
N THR A 539 23.51 -0.36 -14.59
CA THR A 539 23.23 0.67 -13.58
C THR A 539 21.76 0.67 -13.19
N GLU A 540 20.85 0.58 -14.17
CA GLU A 540 19.42 0.52 -13.91
C GLU A 540 19.02 -0.75 -13.13
N LEU A 541 19.55 -1.93 -13.52
CA LEU A 541 19.25 -3.17 -12.82
C LEU A 541 19.76 -3.16 -11.38
N LEU A 542 21.02 -2.79 -11.18
CA LEU A 542 21.62 -2.73 -9.84
C LEU A 542 20.93 -1.69 -8.96
N GLY A 543 20.55 -0.54 -9.54
CA GLY A 543 19.78 0.50 -8.84
C GLY A 543 18.41 0.03 -8.37
N ARG A 544 17.72 -0.84 -9.13
CA ARG A 544 16.46 -1.48 -8.70
C ARG A 544 16.64 -2.37 -7.46
N HIS A 545 17.84 -2.85 -7.22
CA HIS A 545 18.22 -3.70 -6.08
C HIS A 545 19.05 -2.97 -5.03
N HIS A 546 18.97 -1.62 -4.99
CA HIS A 546 19.64 -0.76 -4.02
C HIS A 546 21.17 -0.84 -4.01
N ILE A 547 21.78 -1.26 -5.13
CA ILE A 547 23.22 -1.25 -5.33
C ILE A 547 23.59 -0.01 -6.15
N GLU A 548 24.31 0.92 -5.54
CA GLU A 548 24.76 2.14 -6.23
C GLU A 548 25.91 1.83 -7.21
N THR A 549 25.91 2.52 -8.34
CA THR A 549 26.99 2.39 -9.32
C THR A 549 27.79 3.69 -9.41
N ASN A 550 29.14 3.55 -9.51
CA ASN A 550 30.10 4.65 -9.65
C ASN A 550 30.28 5.56 -8.43
N GLY A 551 30.12 5.03 -7.19
CA GLY A 551 30.52 5.72 -5.96
C GLY A 551 32.05 5.86 -5.85
N GLN A 552 32.54 6.89 -5.13
CA GLN A 552 33.99 7.12 -4.95
C GLN A 552 34.70 5.95 -4.28
N ASP A 553 34.03 5.18 -3.43
CA ASP A 553 34.54 4.01 -2.71
C ASP A 553 33.92 2.68 -3.21
N GLY A 554 33.42 2.64 -4.44
CA GLY A 554 32.72 1.47 -4.99
C GLY A 554 33.63 0.28 -5.22
N VAL A 555 33.17 -0.90 -4.81
CA VAL A 555 33.86 -2.18 -5.08
C VAL A 555 33.90 -2.44 -6.60
N PRO A 556 35.03 -2.80 -7.20
CA PRO A 556 35.10 -3.03 -8.63
C PRO A 556 34.30 -4.28 -9.03
N LEU A 557 33.21 -4.08 -9.79
CA LEU A 557 32.41 -5.12 -10.43
C LEU A 557 32.85 -5.23 -11.89
N LYS A 558 33.58 -6.28 -12.22
CA LYS A 558 34.05 -6.53 -13.58
C LYS A 558 33.15 -7.54 -14.27
N LEU A 559 32.56 -7.14 -15.39
CA LEU A 559 31.77 -7.99 -16.26
C LEU A 559 32.57 -8.27 -17.52
N GLU A 560 33.07 -9.50 -17.66
CA GLU A 560 33.88 -9.91 -18.81
C GLU A 560 33.03 -10.71 -19.79
N PHE A 561 32.99 -10.25 -21.03
CA PHE A 561 32.40 -10.98 -22.15
C PHE A 561 33.48 -11.74 -22.91
N ALA A 562 33.24 -13.01 -23.16
CA ALA A 562 34.06 -13.84 -24.04
C ALA A 562 33.15 -14.64 -24.97
N SER A 563 33.50 -14.65 -26.26
CA SER A 563 32.80 -15.46 -27.25
C SER A 563 33.76 -16.33 -28.02
N ALA A 564 33.27 -17.50 -28.42
CA ALA A 564 33.98 -18.43 -29.31
C ALA A 564 32.99 -18.91 -30.38
N GLU A 565 33.33 -18.70 -31.64
CA GLU A 565 32.52 -19.15 -32.77
C GLU A 565 32.80 -20.62 -33.08
N SER A 566 31.74 -21.42 -33.19
CA SER A 566 31.81 -22.83 -33.63
C SER A 566 30.55 -23.17 -34.42
N ASN A 567 30.70 -23.61 -35.66
CA ASN A 567 29.64 -24.06 -36.57
C ASN A 567 28.51 -23.01 -36.79
N GLY A 568 28.86 -21.72 -36.97
CA GLY A 568 27.90 -20.65 -37.23
C GLY A 568 27.05 -20.22 -36.00
N VAL A 569 27.42 -20.74 -34.83
CA VAL A 569 26.83 -20.33 -33.54
C VAL A 569 27.93 -19.81 -32.64
N GLU A 570 27.74 -18.61 -32.09
CA GLU A 570 28.64 -17.99 -31.15
C GLU A 570 28.28 -18.46 -29.72
N LYS A 571 29.19 -19.22 -29.09
CA LYS A 571 29.06 -19.52 -27.65
C LYS A 571 29.59 -18.35 -26.87
N ALA A 572 28.68 -17.58 -26.29
CA ALA A 572 29.00 -16.43 -25.48
C ALA A 572 28.99 -16.79 -23.99
N SER A 573 29.90 -16.22 -23.24
CA SER A 573 29.93 -16.36 -21.79
C SER A 573 30.17 -15.00 -21.13
N TRP A 574 29.38 -14.71 -20.11
CA TRP A 574 29.60 -13.60 -19.21
C TRP A 574 30.23 -14.11 -17.92
N THR A 575 31.30 -13.50 -17.48
CA THR A 575 31.91 -13.75 -16.19
C THR A 575 31.76 -12.52 -15.32
N VAL A 576 31.07 -12.67 -14.20
CA VAL A 576 30.90 -11.64 -13.18
C VAL A 576 32.02 -11.83 -12.17
N LYS A 577 32.86 -10.83 -11.97
CA LYS A 577 33.94 -10.82 -10.98
C LYS A 577 33.79 -9.64 -10.04
N LEU A 578 33.91 -9.91 -8.74
CA LEU A 578 33.87 -8.90 -7.69
C LEU A 578 34.91 -9.26 -6.64
N THR A 579 35.56 -8.27 -6.07
CA THR A 579 36.45 -8.48 -4.91
C THR A 579 35.64 -8.10 -3.67
N ASP A 580 35.40 -9.05 -2.76
CA ASP A 580 34.65 -8.78 -1.54
C ASP A 580 35.40 -7.86 -0.56
N GLU A 581 34.73 -7.41 0.49
CA GLU A 581 35.33 -6.52 1.49
C GLU A 581 36.55 -7.12 2.21
N SER A 582 36.68 -8.44 2.20
CA SER A 582 37.84 -9.14 2.75
C SER A 582 39.03 -9.22 1.77
N GLY A 583 38.91 -8.67 0.56
CA GLY A 583 39.89 -8.72 -0.50
C GLY A 583 39.90 -10.03 -1.28
N LYS A 584 38.93 -10.92 -1.05
CA LYS A 584 38.87 -12.23 -1.73
C LYS A 584 38.10 -12.09 -3.06
N PRO A 585 38.70 -12.55 -4.17
CA PRO A 585 38.03 -12.51 -5.47
C PRO A 585 36.88 -13.53 -5.52
N GLN A 586 35.69 -13.06 -5.84
CA GLN A 586 34.49 -13.85 -6.09
C GLN A 586 34.20 -13.82 -7.60
N GLN A 587 33.73 -14.93 -8.16
CA GLN A 587 33.36 -14.97 -9.57
C GLN A 587 32.22 -15.95 -9.84
N ALA A 588 31.31 -15.56 -10.75
CA ALA A 588 30.29 -16.43 -11.32
C ALA A 588 30.30 -16.35 -12.84
N ARG A 589 29.93 -17.43 -13.51
CA ARG A 589 29.94 -17.51 -14.97
C ARG A 589 28.58 -17.93 -15.50
N PHE A 590 28.11 -17.20 -16.50
CA PHE A 590 26.90 -17.51 -17.24
C PHE A 590 27.24 -17.74 -18.71
N ALA A 591 26.87 -18.90 -19.25
CA ALA A 591 27.10 -19.25 -20.65
C ALA A 591 25.76 -19.27 -21.40
N THR A 592 25.74 -18.68 -22.58
CA THR A 592 24.59 -18.68 -23.48
C THR A 592 25.04 -18.83 -24.92
N THR A 593 24.16 -19.19 -25.82
CA THR A 593 24.40 -19.25 -27.25
C THR A 593 23.78 -18.05 -27.94
N ILE A 594 24.57 -17.36 -28.75
CA ILE A 594 24.15 -16.20 -29.53
C ILE A 594 24.33 -16.52 -31.01
N PRO A 595 23.37 -16.20 -31.92
CA PRO A 595 23.56 -16.35 -33.34
C PRO A 595 24.79 -15.55 -33.84
N ALA A 596 25.59 -16.12 -34.72
CA ALA A 596 26.68 -15.38 -35.36
C ALA A 596 26.11 -14.14 -36.08
N ASN A 597 26.70 -12.95 -35.89
CA ASN A 597 26.20 -11.67 -36.34
C ASN A 597 24.89 -11.20 -35.69
N ALA A 598 24.67 -11.52 -34.42
CA ALA A 598 23.51 -11.05 -33.67
C ALA A 598 23.46 -9.51 -33.58
N ARG A 599 22.26 -8.95 -33.54
CA ARG A 599 22.05 -7.51 -33.31
C ARG A 599 22.46 -7.13 -31.88
N SER A 600 22.83 -5.87 -31.67
CA SER A 600 23.23 -5.29 -30.36
C SER A 600 22.24 -5.67 -29.22
N SER A 601 20.93 -5.69 -29.51
CA SER A 601 19.89 -6.05 -28.55
C SER A 601 20.00 -7.49 -28.00
N VAL A 602 20.61 -8.42 -28.73
CA VAL A 602 20.79 -9.81 -28.28
C VAL A 602 21.92 -9.89 -27.25
N TYR A 603 22.99 -9.12 -27.44
CA TYR A 603 24.07 -9.01 -26.46
C TYR A 603 23.58 -8.32 -25.18
N GLU A 604 22.77 -7.26 -25.30
CA GLU A 604 22.12 -6.59 -24.17
C GLU A 604 21.23 -7.55 -23.37
N SER A 605 20.40 -8.33 -24.07
CA SER A 605 19.54 -9.35 -23.44
C SER A 605 20.34 -10.46 -22.75
N SER A 606 21.47 -10.88 -23.34
CA SER A 606 22.34 -11.90 -22.75
C SER A 606 23.03 -11.41 -21.49
N LEU A 607 23.45 -10.14 -21.45
CA LEU A 607 24.02 -9.52 -20.26
C LEU A 607 22.98 -9.43 -19.14
N MET A 608 21.76 -8.99 -19.46
CA MET A 608 20.68 -8.90 -18.47
C MET A 608 20.31 -10.27 -17.91
N ALA A 609 20.29 -11.32 -18.75
CA ALA A 609 20.07 -12.69 -18.30
C ALA A 609 21.20 -13.17 -17.37
N ALA A 610 22.46 -12.86 -17.70
CA ALA A 610 23.61 -13.20 -16.87
C ALA A 610 23.58 -12.50 -15.50
N LEU A 611 23.24 -11.22 -15.48
CA LEU A 611 23.13 -10.45 -14.24
C LEU A 611 21.97 -10.93 -13.38
N ASN A 612 20.81 -11.17 -13.95
CA ASN A 612 19.66 -11.70 -13.21
C ASN A 612 19.93 -13.10 -12.63
N ALA A 613 20.59 -13.96 -13.39
CA ALA A 613 20.97 -15.30 -12.93
C ALA A 613 21.95 -15.27 -11.74
N ASN A 614 22.84 -14.28 -11.69
CA ASN A 614 23.88 -14.16 -10.66
C ASN A 614 23.58 -13.03 -9.65
N LEU A 615 22.38 -12.48 -9.66
CA LEU A 615 22.02 -11.35 -8.78
C LEU A 615 22.07 -11.73 -7.30
N GLY A 616 21.65 -12.95 -6.96
CA GLY A 616 21.72 -13.49 -5.61
C GLY A 616 23.17 -13.62 -5.12
N ASP A 617 24.07 -14.08 -5.98
CA ASP A 617 25.50 -14.17 -5.68
C ASP A 617 26.11 -12.78 -5.50
N ILE A 618 25.82 -11.84 -6.40
CA ILE A 618 26.30 -10.44 -6.30
C ILE A 618 25.84 -9.81 -4.99
N LYS A 619 24.58 -9.97 -4.63
CA LYS A 619 24.04 -9.49 -3.35
C LYS A 619 24.76 -10.11 -2.17
N SER A 620 24.94 -11.44 -2.18
CA SER A 620 25.66 -12.17 -1.13
C SER A 620 27.11 -11.70 -0.99
N TRP A 621 27.81 -11.46 -2.10
CA TRP A 621 29.22 -10.99 -2.10
C TRP A 621 29.36 -9.56 -1.60
N LEU A 622 28.31 -8.75 -1.77
CA LEU A 622 28.26 -7.36 -1.31
C LEU A 622 27.62 -7.22 0.08
N ASN A 623 27.24 -8.33 0.73
CA ASN A 623 26.47 -8.34 1.97
C ASN A 623 25.20 -7.46 1.89
N VAL A 624 24.54 -7.46 0.72
CA VAL A 624 23.27 -6.77 0.48
C VAL A 624 22.16 -7.81 0.39
N ASP A 625 21.12 -7.65 1.19
CA ASP A 625 19.93 -8.51 1.17
C ASP A 625 18.97 -8.21 0.00
#